data_1d78371dad48bb760c8bd020c187bd1f
#
_entry.id   1d78371dad48bb760c8bd020c187bd1f
#
_cell.length_a   1.000
_cell.length_b   1.000
_cell.length_c   1.000
_cell.angle_alpha   90.00
_cell.angle_beta   90.00
_cell.angle_gamma   90.00
#
_symmetry.space_group_name_H-M   'P 1'
#
loop_
_entity.id
_entity.type
_entity.pdbx_description
1 polymer ?
#
loop_
_entity_poly.entity_id
_entity_poly.type
_entity_poly.pdbx_seq_one_letter_code
_entity_poly.pdbx_strand_id
1 'polypeptide(L)'
;MSIQEKINQIKEDFSYFDNWEDKYQYLIDLGKKLPKLEDKFKNEDFRVQGCTSNLWVIPQLSEDKLTFIGASDSVIVQGLFYLVQYVYNNERPQTILDQPLDFFDEIGLSSHLGPSRSNGLNSLKKRIFSIATELTKN
;
A
#
# COMPACT_ATOMS: atom_id res chain seq x y z
N MET A 1 2.05 -16.78 -5.49
CA MET A 1 3.33 -16.03 -5.55
C MET A 1 3.77 -15.65 -4.14
N SER A 2 5.07 -15.75 -3.88
CA SER A 2 5.63 -15.25 -2.62
C SER A 2 5.67 -13.72 -2.62
N ILE A 3 5.89 -13.13 -1.45
CA ILE A 3 6.06 -11.67 -1.34
C ILE A 3 7.23 -11.22 -2.23
N GLN A 4 8.35 -11.94 -2.20
CA GLN A 4 9.51 -11.56 -3.01
C GLN A 4 9.22 -11.65 -4.51
N GLU A 5 8.48 -12.65 -4.94
CA GLU A 5 8.09 -12.75 -6.36
C GLU A 5 7.19 -11.59 -6.78
N LYS A 6 6.26 -11.18 -5.91
CA LYS A 6 5.39 -10.03 -6.17
C LYS A 6 6.21 -8.73 -6.24
N ILE A 7 7.18 -8.56 -5.36
CA ILE A 7 8.06 -7.39 -5.37
C ILE A 7 8.87 -7.37 -6.67
N ASN A 8 9.41 -8.51 -7.08
CA ASN A 8 10.17 -8.62 -8.32
C ASN A 8 9.31 -8.28 -9.54
N GLN A 9 8.04 -8.68 -9.52
CA GLN A 9 7.11 -8.35 -10.60
C GLN A 9 6.86 -6.85 -10.67
N ILE A 10 6.69 -6.19 -9.53
CA ILE A 10 6.52 -4.73 -9.47
C ILE A 10 7.74 -4.03 -10.06
N LYS A 11 8.95 -4.45 -9.66
CA LYS A 11 10.20 -3.88 -10.17
C LYS A 11 10.29 -4.02 -11.69
N GLU A 12 9.96 -5.20 -12.20
CA GLU A 12 9.97 -5.45 -13.63
C GLU A 12 8.97 -4.56 -14.35
N ASP A 13 7.74 -4.46 -13.84
CA ASP A 13 6.69 -3.66 -14.47
C ASP A 13 7.09 -2.18 -14.53
N PHE A 14 7.65 -1.63 -13.47
CA PHE A 14 8.09 -0.24 -13.45
C PHE A 14 9.30 0.00 -14.37
N SER A 15 10.12 -1.01 -14.60
CA SER A 15 11.29 -0.90 -15.47
C SER A 15 10.94 -0.70 -16.94
N TYR A 16 9.72 -1.00 -17.35
CA TYR A 16 9.28 -0.81 -18.74
C TYR A 16 9.07 0.65 -19.10
N PHE A 17 9.02 1.54 -18.12
CA PHE A 17 8.78 2.97 -18.35
C PHE A 17 10.09 3.73 -18.26
N ASP A 18 10.38 4.58 -19.26
CA ASP A 18 11.65 5.30 -19.38
C ASP A 18 11.71 6.58 -18.53
N ASN A 19 10.57 7.13 -18.18
CA ASN A 19 10.51 8.40 -17.46
C ASN A 19 9.50 8.34 -16.31
N TRP A 20 9.60 9.31 -15.38
CA TRP A 20 8.77 9.35 -14.19
C TRP A 20 7.33 9.74 -14.47
N GLU A 21 7.08 10.52 -15.51
CA GLU A 21 5.71 10.85 -15.92
C GLU A 21 4.91 9.58 -16.22
N ASP A 22 5.49 8.67 -16.99
CA ASP A 22 4.86 7.42 -17.37
C ASP A 22 4.74 6.48 -16.17
N LYS A 23 5.75 6.47 -15.29
CA LYS A 23 5.70 5.67 -14.06
C LYS A 23 4.58 6.14 -13.12
N TYR A 24 4.40 7.46 -13.00
CA TYR A 24 3.30 8.01 -12.21
C TYR A 24 1.95 7.65 -12.83
N GLN A 25 1.83 7.76 -14.14
CA GLN A 25 0.58 7.40 -14.80
C GLN A 25 0.25 5.92 -14.59
N TYR A 26 1.26 5.06 -14.67
CA TYR A 26 1.09 3.64 -14.39
C TYR A 26 0.63 3.42 -12.95
N LEU A 27 1.23 4.11 -11.99
CA LEU A 27 0.84 4.03 -10.59
C LEU A 27 -0.62 4.46 -10.38
N ILE A 28 -1.02 5.56 -11.00
CA ILE A 28 -2.40 6.06 -10.95
C ILE A 28 -3.36 5.00 -11.52
N ASP A 29 -2.99 4.41 -12.65
CA ASP A 29 -3.82 3.39 -13.31
C ASP A 29 -3.96 2.13 -12.45
N LEU A 30 -2.92 1.75 -11.72
CA LEU A 30 -3.00 0.63 -10.76
C LEU A 30 -4.01 0.93 -9.66
N GLY A 31 -3.99 2.15 -9.14
CA GLY A 31 -4.94 2.55 -8.09
C GLY A 31 -6.39 2.46 -8.55
N LYS A 32 -6.64 2.71 -9.83
CA LYS A 32 -7.99 2.60 -10.40
C LYS A 32 -8.53 1.18 -10.44
N LYS A 33 -7.66 0.18 -10.33
CA LYS A 33 -8.06 -1.23 -10.30
C LYS A 33 -8.61 -1.66 -8.96
N LEU A 34 -8.41 -0.87 -7.90
CA LEU A 34 -8.95 -1.18 -6.58
C LEU A 34 -10.48 -1.17 -6.63
N PRO A 35 -11.15 -2.14 -5.96
CA PRO A 35 -12.59 -2.09 -5.81
C PRO A 35 -13.02 -0.80 -5.10
N LYS A 36 -14.18 -0.29 -5.46
CA LYS A 36 -14.72 0.91 -4.81
C LYS A 36 -14.96 0.60 -3.33
N LEU A 37 -14.42 1.45 -2.45
CA LEU A 37 -14.63 1.31 -1.01
C LEU A 37 -16.02 1.83 -0.65
N GLU A 38 -16.77 1.03 0.12
CA GLU A 38 -18.09 1.44 0.59
C GLU A 38 -17.95 2.63 1.57
N ASP A 39 -18.89 3.57 1.48
CA ASP A 39 -18.84 4.80 2.29
C ASP A 39 -18.84 4.54 3.79
N LYS A 40 -19.42 3.43 4.24
CA LYS A 40 -19.43 3.06 5.67
C LYS A 40 -18.02 2.90 6.26
N PHE A 41 -17.03 2.62 5.41
CA PHE A 41 -15.64 2.48 5.84
C PHE A 41 -14.85 3.79 5.79
N LYS A 42 -15.40 4.84 5.20
CA LYS A 42 -14.73 6.13 5.06
C LYS A 42 -14.99 6.99 6.29
N ASN A 43 -14.42 6.56 7.42
CA ASN A 43 -14.61 7.24 8.71
C ASN A 43 -13.28 7.30 9.47
N GLU A 44 -13.27 7.99 10.60
CA GLU A 44 -12.05 8.23 11.37
C GLU A 44 -11.44 6.95 11.95
N ASP A 45 -12.23 5.92 12.20
CA ASP A 45 -11.71 4.65 12.74
C ASP A 45 -10.72 3.99 11.79
N PHE A 46 -10.92 4.16 10.48
CA PHE A 46 -10.10 3.54 9.46
C PHE A 46 -9.16 4.52 8.76
N ARG A 47 -9.24 5.79 9.09
CA ARG A 47 -8.39 6.80 8.46
C ARG A 47 -6.97 6.69 8.97
N VAL A 48 -6.02 6.70 8.03
CA VAL A 48 -4.58 6.65 8.33
C VAL A 48 -4.14 8.04 8.81
N GLN A 49 -3.59 8.12 10.01
CA GLN A 49 -3.10 9.36 10.60
C GLN A 49 -1.76 9.76 9.98
N GLY A 50 -1.51 11.06 9.89
CA GLY A 50 -0.25 11.59 9.36
C GLY A 50 -0.21 11.73 7.84
N CYS A 51 -1.29 11.39 7.15
CA CYS A 51 -1.41 11.59 5.71
C CYS A 51 -2.22 12.87 5.45
N THR A 52 -1.74 13.74 4.56
CA THR A 52 -2.46 14.98 4.23
C THR A 52 -3.72 14.71 3.40
N SER A 53 -3.69 13.65 2.58
CA SER A 53 -4.87 13.17 1.87
C SER A 53 -5.68 12.25 2.78
N ASN A 54 -6.96 12.08 2.48
CA ASN A 54 -7.71 11.03 3.14
C ASN A 54 -7.28 9.67 2.59
N LEU A 55 -6.93 8.78 3.49
CA LEU A 55 -6.57 7.40 3.17
C LEU A 55 -7.23 6.52 4.24
N TRP A 56 -8.05 5.58 3.80
CA TRP A 56 -8.70 4.62 4.70
C TRP A 56 -8.16 3.24 4.40
N VAL A 57 -7.79 2.50 5.44
CA VAL A 57 -7.27 1.14 5.33
C VAL A 57 -8.02 0.26 6.33
N ILE A 58 -8.66 -0.78 5.82
CA ILE A 58 -9.47 -1.68 6.63
C ILE A 58 -8.87 -3.08 6.55
N PRO A 59 -8.43 -3.65 7.68
CA PRO A 59 -7.95 -5.01 7.69
C PRO A 59 -9.12 -5.99 7.69
N GLN A 60 -8.93 -7.11 7.01
CA GLN A 60 -9.87 -8.21 7.00
C GLN A 60 -9.10 -9.48 7.28
N LEU A 61 -9.41 -10.15 8.39
CA LEU A 61 -8.76 -11.37 8.78
C LEU A 61 -9.68 -12.55 8.47
N SER A 62 -9.21 -13.49 7.66
CA SER A 62 -9.93 -14.72 7.33
C SER A 62 -9.02 -15.89 7.67
N GLU A 63 -9.45 -16.70 8.62
CA GLU A 63 -8.63 -17.76 9.21
C GLU A 63 -7.41 -17.10 9.89
N ASP A 64 -6.21 -17.26 9.35
CA ASP A 64 -5.01 -16.60 9.89
C ASP A 64 -4.35 -15.69 8.87
N LYS A 65 -5.07 -15.36 7.81
CA LYS A 65 -4.54 -14.54 6.71
C LYS A 65 -5.21 -13.17 6.67
N LEU A 66 -4.39 -12.17 6.46
CA LEU A 66 -4.78 -10.76 6.49
C LEU A 66 -4.89 -10.23 5.06
N THR A 67 -5.99 -9.56 4.78
CA THR A 67 -6.16 -8.78 3.56
C THR A 67 -6.51 -7.36 3.94
N PHE A 68 -6.31 -6.44 3.01
CA PHE A 68 -6.61 -5.03 3.23
C PHE A 68 -7.50 -4.52 2.12
N ILE A 69 -8.53 -3.79 2.48
CA ILE A 69 -9.28 -2.97 1.53
C ILE A 69 -9.05 -1.51 1.90
N GLY A 70 -9.19 -0.62 0.94
CA GLY A 70 -8.97 0.79 1.22
C GLY A 70 -9.15 1.67 0.01
N ALA A 71 -9.04 2.96 0.24
CA ALA A 71 -9.13 3.98 -0.80
C ALA A 71 -8.49 5.27 -0.32
N SER A 72 -8.16 6.14 -1.27
CA SER A 72 -7.68 7.50 -0.99
C SER A 72 -8.34 8.47 -1.96
N ASP A 73 -8.46 9.71 -1.53
CA ASP A 73 -8.87 10.81 -2.42
C ASP A 73 -7.70 11.37 -3.23
N SER A 74 -6.47 10.91 -2.95
CA SER A 74 -5.30 11.20 -3.77
C SER A 74 -5.04 10.02 -4.72
N VAL A 75 -5.01 10.27 -6.03
CA VAL A 75 -4.82 9.21 -7.01
C VAL A 75 -3.45 8.55 -6.88
N ILE A 76 -2.42 9.29 -6.49
CA ILE A 76 -1.07 8.74 -6.27
C ILE A 76 -1.06 7.85 -5.03
N VAL A 77 -1.63 8.33 -3.92
CA VAL A 77 -1.68 7.56 -2.67
C VAL A 77 -2.49 6.28 -2.87
N GLN A 78 -3.57 6.35 -3.65
CA GLN A 78 -4.37 5.17 -3.97
C GLN A 78 -3.53 4.14 -4.74
N GLY A 79 -2.68 4.59 -5.67
CA GLY A 79 -1.76 3.71 -6.37
C GLY A 79 -0.73 3.08 -5.43
N LEU A 80 -0.19 3.85 -4.50
CA LEU A 80 0.73 3.35 -3.47
C LEU A 80 0.06 2.28 -2.61
N PHE A 81 -1.19 2.51 -2.22
CA PHE A 81 -1.95 1.52 -1.48
C PHE A 81 -2.17 0.24 -2.30
N TYR A 82 -2.44 0.36 -3.60
CA TYR A 82 -2.57 -0.81 -4.48
C TYR A 82 -1.32 -1.69 -4.41
N LEU A 83 -0.13 -1.08 -4.46
CA LEU A 83 1.12 -1.83 -4.40
C LEU A 83 1.29 -2.55 -3.06
N VAL A 84 0.98 -1.88 -1.97
CA VAL A 84 1.04 -2.47 -0.62
C VAL A 84 0.07 -3.63 -0.51
N GLN A 85 -1.16 -3.43 -0.95
CA GLN A 85 -2.19 -4.47 -0.95
C GLN A 85 -1.75 -5.67 -1.79
N TYR A 86 -1.23 -5.42 -2.98
CA TYR A 86 -0.77 -6.49 -3.87
C TYR A 86 0.31 -7.34 -3.21
N VAL A 87 1.28 -6.72 -2.57
CA VAL A 87 2.40 -7.43 -1.95
C VAL A 87 1.95 -8.24 -0.73
N TYR A 88 1.12 -7.65 0.12
CA TYR A 88 0.77 -8.24 1.42
C TYR A 88 -0.56 -8.97 1.44
N ASN A 89 -1.33 -8.92 0.37
CA ASN A 89 -2.66 -9.50 0.37
C ASN A 89 -2.61 -10.99 0.65
N ASN A 90 -3.48 -11.44 1.55
CA ASN A 90 -3.63 -12.86 1.90
C ASN A 90 -2.38 -13.47 2.54
N GLU A 91 -1.67 -12.67 3.36
CA GLU A 91 -0.50 -13.10 4.09
C GLU A 91 -0.80 -13.15 5.59
N ARG A 92 -0.05 -13.96 6.34
CA ARG A 92 -0.16 -13.98 7.79
C ARG A 92 0.46 -12.70 8.38
N PRO A 93 -0.08 -12.18 9.50
CA PRO A 93 0.49 -10.96 10.10
C PRO A 93 1.99 -11.05 10.37
N GLN A 94 2.48 -12.19 10.86
CA GLN A 94 3.91 -12.36 11.13
C GLN A 94 4.74 -12.27 9.85
N THR A 95 4.24 -12.83 8.75
CA THR A 95 4.91 -12.76 7.45
C THR A 95 5.08 -11.32 7.00
N ILE A 96 4.06 -10.50 7.21
CA ILE A 96 4.12 -9.06 6.90
C ILE A 96 5.21 -8.37 7.71
N LEU A 97 5.28 -8.67 9.01
CA LEU A 97 6.28 -8.07 9.90
C LEU A 97 7.71 -8.49 9.52
N ASP A 98 7.87 -9.70 9.00
CA ASP A 98 9.18 -10.23 8.61
C ASP A 98 9.66 -9.70 7.25
N GLN A 99 8.77 -9.05 6.49
CA GLN A 99 9.06 -8.59 5.12
C GLN A 99 8.79 -7.08 5.00
N PRO A 100 9.73 -6.22 5.41
CA PRO A 100 9.53 -4.76 5.33
C PRO A 100 9.36 -4.26 3.89
N LEU A 101 8.68 -3.11 3.77
CA LEU A 101 8.39 -2.50 2.47
C LEU A 101 9.55 -1.62 2.00
N ASP A 102 10.67 -2.22 1.65
CA ASP A 102 11.83 -1.48 1.16
C ASP A 102 11.84 -1.30 -0.35
N PHE A 103 10.97 -2.03 -1.05
CA PHE A 103 10.97 -2.00 -2.51
C PHE A 103 10.61 -0.64 -3.11
N PHE A 104 9.90 0.20 -2.36
CA PHE A 104 9.60 1.55 -2.82
C PHE A 104 10.88 2.36 -3.07
N ASP A 105 11.89 2.17 -2.22
CA ASP A 105 13.19 2.80 -2.39
C ASP A 105 13.93 2.20 -3.60
N GLU A 106 13.83 0.89 -3.76
CA GLU A 106 14.52 0.17 -4.83
C GLU A 106 14.02 0.57 -6.22
N ILE A 107 12.74 0.87 -6.37
CA ILE A 107 12.19 1.34 -7.65
C ILE A 107 12.25 2.86 -7.80
N GLY A 108 12.78 3.57 -6.81
CA GLY A 108 13.00 5.00 -6.86
C GLY A 108 11.77 5.86 -6.53
N LEU A 109 10.66 5.25 -6.14
CA LEU A 109 9.44 6.00 -5.84
C LEU A 109 9.64 6.98 -4.69
N SER A 110 10.33 6.55 -3.63
CA SER A 110 10.54 7.39 -2.45
C SER A 110 11.24 8.70 -2.78
N SER A 111 12.21 8.70 -3.69
CA SER A 111 12.97 9.88 -4.05
C SER A 111 12.25 10.77 -5.06
N HIS A 112 11.21 10.28 -5.71
CA HIS A 112 10.46 11.01 -6.74
C HIS A 112 9.08 11.49 -6.27
N LEU A 113 8.71 11.18 -5.02
CA LEU A 113 7.48 11.70 -4.42
C LEU A 113 7.75 13.04 -3.77
N GLY A 114 6.79 13.98 -3.82
CA GLY A 114 6.88 15.20 -3.05
C GLY A 114 6.74 14.91 -1.54
N PRO A 115 7.06 15.91 -0.67
CA PRO A 115 7.02 15.69 0.78
C PRO A 115 5.69 15.15 1.31
N SER A 116 4.57 15.66 0.83
CA SER A 116 3.25 15.20 1.27
C SER A 116 3.01 13.74 0.93
N ARG A 117 3.43 13.32 -0.27
CA ARG A 117 3.23 11.93 -0.73
C ARG A 117 4.18 10.98 -0.03
N SER A 118 5.43 11.42 0.24
CA SER A 118 6.39 10.63 1.02
C SER A 118 5.89 10.42 2.44
N ASN A 119 5.30 11.45 3.05
CA ASN A 119 4.70 11.35 4.38
C ASN A 119 3.51 10.37 4.35
N GLY A 120 2.69 10.43 3.31
CA GLY A 120 1.58 9.52 3.12
C GLY A 120 2.03 8.07 3.02
N LEU A 121 3.09 7.81 2.26
CA LEU A 121 3.67 6.48 2.14
C LEU A 121 4.19 5.98 3.48
N ASN A 122 4.92 6.81 4.22
CA ASN A 122 5.43 6.43 5.54
C ASN A 122 4.30 6.15 6.53
N SER A 123 3.24 6.96 6.51
CA SER A 123 2.07 6.75 7.36
C SER A 123 1.36 5.44 7.01
N LEU A 124 1.25 5.13 5.72
CA LEU A 124 0.66 3.87 5.26
C LEU A 124 1.48 2.69 5.76
N LYS A 125 2.79 2.72 5.61
CA LYS A 125 3.69 1.65 6.10
C LYS A 125 3.49 1.43 7.60
N LYS A 126 3.49 2.50 8.38
CA LYS A 126 3.30 2.42 9.83
C LYS A 126 1.96 1.80 10.18
N ARG A 127 0.91 2.18 9.47
CA ARG A 127 -0.44 1.65 9.73
C ARG A 127 -0.49 0.15 9.46
N ILE A 128 0.07 -0.30 8.35
CA ILE A 128 0.10 -1.72 7.99
C ILE A 128 0.85 -2.53 9.06
N PHE A 129 2.03 -2.07 9.49
CA PHE A 129 2.80 -2.77 10.51
C PHE A 129 2.12 -2.72 11.88
N SER A 130 1.45 -1.63 12.22
CA SER A 130 0.67 -1.52 13.45
C SER A 130 -0.46 -2.55 13.48
N ILE A 131 -1.20 -2.69 12.39
CA ILE A 131 -2.27 -3.67 12.26
C ILE A 131 -1.71 -5.09 12.42
N ALA A 132 -0.63 -5.39 11.70
CA ALA A 132 -0.01 -6.71 11.76
C ALA A 132 0.49 -7.03 13.18
N THR A 133 1.09 -6.05 13.85
CA THR A 133 1.57 -6.21 15.24
C THR A 133 0.43 -6.53 16.19
N GLU A 134 -0.68 -5.81 16.09
CA GLU A 134 -1.85 -6.06 16.93
C GLU A 134 -2.39 -7.47 16.74
N LEU A 135 -2.44 -7.93 15.50
CA LEU A 135 -3.01 -9.24 15.20
C LEU A 135 -2.08 -10.41 15.55
N THR A 136 -0.78 -10.18 15.70
CA THR A 136 0.15 -11.21 16.16
C THR A 136 0.12 -11.40 17.68
N LYS A 137 -0.42 -10.44 18.43
CA LYS A 137 -0.53 -10.53 19.91
C LYS A 137 -1.67 -11.44 20.35
N ASN A 138 -2.55 -11.78 19.45
CA ASN A 138 -3.69 -12.64 19.72
C ASN A 138 -3.39 -14.11 19.33
#